data_1cd960c769ca4034e94976fbeb90fd2b
#
_entry.id   1cd960c769ca4034e94976fbeb90fd2b
#
_cell.length_a   1.000
_cell.length_b   1.000
_cell.length_c   1.000
_cell.angle_alpha   90.00
_cell.angle_beta   90.00
_cell.angle_gamma   90.00
#
_symmetry.space_group_name_H-M   'P 1'
#
loop_
_entity.id
_entity.type
_entity.pdbx_description
1 polymer ?
#
loop_
_entity_poly.entity_id
_entity_poly.type
_entity_poly.pdbx_seq_one_letter_code
_entity_poly.pdbx_strand_id
1 'polypeptide(L)'
;MISPISYYFQNDGIIPNNSLPVLIYKNVLQDFEASFKKNGWTNNWMDIILPYDHFHSNTHEVLGLAQGTAKLKIGGRNGIELVVETGDVIIMPAGVGHYSLDNSMKYQFIGGYPNGADWNLKTNLEEEQTVLAEIAHIPIPNTDPLFGINGP
;
A
#
# COMPACT_ATOMS: atom_id res chain seq x y z
N MET A 1 13.74 1.46 16.60
CA MET A 1 12.60 1.42 15.64
C MET A 1 12.77 2.54 14.62
N ILE A 2 12.56 2.23 13.35
CA ILE A 2 12.58 3.22 12.26
C ILE A 2 11.24 3.96 12.27
N SER A 3 11.28 5.28 12.21
CA SER A 3 10.05 6.08 12.09
C SER A 3 9.66 6.19 10.62
N PRO A 4 8.39 5.96 10.26
CA PRO A 4 7.95 6.10 8.89
C PRO A 4 7.77 7.56 8.49
N ILE A 5 7.82 7.80 7.18
CA ILE A 5 7.39 9.06 6.58
C ILE A 5 5.90 8.92 6.32
N SER A 6 5.10 9.92 6.69
CA SER A 6 3.65 9.89 6.53
C SER A 6 3.20 10.85 5.43
N TYR A 7 2.31 10.38 4.56
CA TYR A 7 1.67 11.19 3.52
C TYR A 7 0.16 11.04 3.60
N TYR A 8 -0.56 12.15 3.50
CA TYR A 8 -2.03 12.20 3.54
C TYR A 8 -2.58 12.63 2.19
N PHE A 9 -3.63 11.96 1.72
CA PHE A 9 -4.25 12.24 0.43
C PHE A 9 -5.76 12.35 0.57
N GLN A 10 -6.35 13.28 -0.16
CA GLN A 10 -7.79 13.51 -0.17
C GLN A 10 -8.46 12.85 -1.37
N ASN A 11 -9.75 12.55 -1.22
CA ASN A 11 -10.59 12.08 -2.32
C ASN A 11 -10.56 13.11 -3.46
N ASP A 12 -10.25 12.66 -4.68
CA ASP A 12 -10.17 13.52 -5.86
C ASP A 12 -11.35 13.35 -6.82
N GLY A 13 -12.38 12.60 -6.41
CA GLY A 13 -13.58 12.31 -7.22
C GLY A 13 -13.47 11.06 -8.08
N ILE A 14 -12.28 10.52 -8.26
CA ILE A 14 -12.02 9.28 -9.01
C ILE A 14 -11.37 8.25 -8.08
N ILE A 15 -10.37 8.68 -7.34
CA ILE A 15 -9.68 7.87 -6.32
C ILE A 15 -10.09 8.38 -4.95
N PRO A 16 -10.67 7.52 -4.08
CA PRO A 16 -11.18 7.98 -2.79
C PRO A 16 -10.08 8.35 -1.80
N ASN A 17 -8.96 7.67 -1.85
CA ASN A 17 -7.90 7.73 -0.85
C ASN A 17 -8.43 7.37 0.56
N ASN A 18 -7.74 7.76 1.61
CA ASN A 18 -8.11 7.43 2.98
C ASN A 18 -7.70 8.58 3.90
N SER A 19 -8.41 8.76 5.02
CA SER A 19 -8.00 9.70 6.05
C SER A 19 -6.76 9.23 6.82
N LEU A 20 -6.49 7.92 6.81
CA LEU A 20 -5.25 7.37 7.34
C LEU A 20 -4.09 7.66 6.39
N PRO A 21 -2.88 7.88 6.92
CA PRO A 21 -1.72 8.17 6.08
C PRO A 21 -1.17 6.93 5.39
N VAL A 22 -0.55 7.16 4.23
CA VAL A 22 0.42 6.22 3.67
C VAL A 22 1.69 6.33 4.51
N LEU A 23 2.22 5.20 4.96
CA LEU A 23 3.44 5.15 5.75
C LEU A 23 4.56 4.52 4.93
N ILE A 24 5.72 5.19 4.90
CA ILE A 24 6.87 4.70 4.13
C ILE A 24 8.04 4.52 5.08
N TYR A 25 8.49 3.27 5.21
CA TYR A 25 9.71 2.92 5.91
C TYR A 25 10.84 2.81 4.90
N LYS A 26 11.87 3.64 5.06
CA LYS A 26 13.03 3.65 4.17
C LYS A 26 14.11 2.71 4.66
N ASN A 27 14.73 2.01 3.72
CA ASN A 27 15.94 1.23 3.96
C ASN A 27 15.79 0.19 5.09
N VAL A 28 14.75 -0.63 4.98
CA VAL A 28 14.51 -1.72 5.93
C VAL A 28 15.49 -2.85 5.65
N LEU A 29 16.29 -3.21 6.64
CA LEU A 29 17.36 -4.21 6.49
C LEU A 29 16.93 -5.63 6.86
N GLN A 30 15.75 -5.79 7.47
CA GLN A 30 15.23 -7.09 7.86
C GLN A 30 14.57 -7.81 6.68
N ASP A 31 14.38 -9.13 6.82
CA ASP A 31 13.59 -9.92 5.88
C ASP A 31 12.12 -9.54 6.06
N PHE A 32 11.65 -8.59 5.23
CA PHE A 32 10.29 -8.09 5.40
C PHE A 32 9.22 -9.08 4.94
N GLU A 33 9.51 -10.02 4.04
CA GLU A 33 8.55 -11.07 3.71
C GLU A 33 8.23 -11.93 4.94
N ALA A 34 9.26 -12.35 5.67
CA ALA A 34 9.09 -13.09 6.91
C ALA A 34 8.37 -12.24 7.96
N SER A 35 8.69 -10.94 8.05
CA SER A 35 8.03 -10.01 8.97
C SER A 35 6.55 -9.85 8.65
N PHE A 36 6.18 -9.71 7.38
CA PHE A 36 4.78 -9.60 6.97
C PHE A 36 3.99 -10.83 7.42
N LYS A 37 4.51 -12.02 7.15
CA LYS A 37 3.87 -13.28 7.56
C LYS A 37 3.74 -13.39 9.07
N LYS A 38 4.81 -13.09 9.79
CA LYS A 38 4.83 -13.14 11.26
C LYS A 38 3.79 -12.21 11.87
N ASN A 39 3.58 -11.05 11.28
CA ASN A 39 2.68 -10.03 11.79
C ASN A 39 1.27 -10.10 11.21
N GLY A 40 0.94 -11.18 10.51
CA GLY A 40 -0.40 -11.42 10.00
C GLY A 40 -0.77 -10.67 8.74
N TRP A 41 0.22 -10.13 8.03
CA TRP A 41 0.02 -9.49 6.73
C TRP A 41 0.35 -10.51 5.64
N THR A 42 -0.62 -11.32 5.27
CA THR A 42 -0.49 -12.53 4.46
C THR A 42 -1.21 -12.41 3.11
N ASN A 43 -1.48 -13.55 2.46
CA ASN A 43 -1.88 -13.61 1.05
C ASN A 43 -0.81 -12.96 0.17
N ASN A 44 0.45 -13.29 0.48
CA ASN A 44 1.61 -12.64 -0.10
C ASN A 44 1.82 -13.00 -1.57
N TRP A 45 2.34 -12.05 -2.31
CA TRP A 45 2.70 -12.22 -3.72
C TRP A 45 4.01 -11.48 -4.00
N MET A 46 4.63 -11.82 -5.13
CA MET A 46 5.82 -11.16 -5.62
C MET A 46 5.59 -10.80 -7.09
N ASP A 47 5.55 -9.51 -7.41
CA ASP A 47 5.22 -9.04 -8.75
C ASP A 47 5.54 -7.56 -8.93
N ILE A 48 5.21 -7.04 -10.10
CA ILE A 48 5.23 -5.61 -10.42
C ILE A 48 3.91 -4.96 -9.96
N ILE A 49 3.90 -3.63 -9.96
CA ILE A 49 2.68 -2.84 -9.73
C ILE A 49 2.04 -2.51 -11.08
N LEU A 50 0.71 -2.59 -11.14
CA LEU A 50 -0.06 -2.29 -12.34
C LEU A 50 0.24 -0.88 -12.87
N PRO A 51 0.25 -0.70 -14.21
CA PRO A 51 0.63 0.59 -14.82
C PRO A 51 -0.53 1.58 -14.95
N TYR A 52 -1.64 1.35 -14.27
CA TYR A 52 -2.78 2.26 -14.25
C TYR A 52 -3.27 2.48 -12.82
N ASP A 53 -3.83 3.66 -12.57
CA ASP A 53 -4.29 4.04 -11.23
C ASP A 53 -5.41 3.12 -10.75
N HIS A 54 -5.24 2.56 -9.57
CA HIS A 54 -6.18 1.62 -8.98
C HIS A 54 -6.12 1.72 -7.46
N PHE A 55 -7.13 1.15 -6.82
CA PHE A 55 -7.17 1.04 -5.35
C PHE A 55 -7.92 -0.22 -4.92
N HIS A 56 -7.73 -0.60 -3.68
CA HIS A 56 -8.49 -1.67 -3.03
C HIS A 56 -9.42 -1.03 -2.00
N SER A 57 -10.71 -1.31 -2.09
CA SER A 57 -11.68 -0.71 -1.17
C SER A 57 -11.96 -1.59 0.05
N ASN A 58 -11.55 -2.85 0.03
CA ASN A 58 -11.88 -3.84 1.05
C ASN A 58 -10.72 -4.21 1.98
N THR A 59 -9.54 -3.68 1.77
CA THR A 59 -8.36 -4.04 2.59
C THR A 59 -7.26 -3.00 2.48
N HIS A 60 -6.46 -2.87 3.55
CA HIS A 60 -5.16 -2.24 3.49
C HIS A 60 -4.16 -3.17 2.82
N GLU A 61 -3.03 -2.63 2.39
CA GLU A 61 -1.98 -3.39 1.72
C GLU A 61 -0.61 -2.94 2.20
N VAL A 62 0.35 -3.86 2.26
CA VAL A 62 1.76 -3.55 2.42
C VAL A 62 2.52 -3.93 1.16
N LEU A 63 3.47 -3.09 0.77
CA LEU A 63 4.34 -3.31 -0.38
C LEU A 63 5.79 -3.12 0.06
N GLY A 64 6.60 -4.17 -0.07
CA GLY A 64 8.03 -4.09 0.17
C GLY A 64 8.81 -4.31 -1.11
N LEU A 65 9.71 -3.40 -1.48
CA LEU A 65 10.50 -3.56 -2.68
C LEU A 65 11.68 -4.49 -2.40
N ALA A 66 11.58 -5.69 -2.95
CA ALA A 66 12.57 -6.74 -2.75
C ALA A 66 13.73 -6.63 -3.72
N GLN A 67 13.51 -6.06 -4.91
CA GLN A 67 14.49 -6.07 -5.98
C GLN A 67 14.28 -4.85 -6.89
N GLY A 68 15.39 -4.18 -7.24
CA GLY A 68 15.36 -3.08 -8.19
C GLY A 68 14.99 -1.74 -7.59
N THR A 69 14.59 -0.85 -8.47
CA THR A 69 14.11 0.50 -8.16
C THR A 69 12.83 0.74 -8.97
N ALA A 70 11.84 1.37 -8.38
CA ALA A 70 10.58 1.65 -9.05
C ALA A 70 10.15 3.09 -8.82
N LYS A 71 9.42 3.65 -9.78
CA LYS A 71 8.78 4.95 -9.63
C LYS A 71 7.26 4.75 -9.60
N LEU A 72 6.64 5.19 -8.52
CA LEU A 72 5.20 5.05 -8.32
C LEU A 72 4.53 6.41 -8.24
N LYS A 73 3.26 6.46 -8.67
CA LYS A 73 2.33 7.54 -8.36
C LYS A 73 1.41 7.04 -7.27
N ILE A 74 1.32 7.79 -6.18
CA ILE A 74 0.49 7.43 -5.03
C ILE A 74 -0.43 8.59 -4.68
N GLY A 75 -1.69 8.31 -4.38
CA GLY A 75 -2.65 9.31 -3.92
C GLY A 75 -3.55 9.90 -4.98
N GLY A 76 -3.65 9.28 -6.15
CA GLY A 76 -4.46 9.77 -7.25
C GLY A 76 -3.79 10.91 -8.02
N ARG A 77 -4.57 11.65 -8.82
CA ARG A 77 -4.02 12.69 -9.70
C ARG A 77 -3.34 13.84 -8.94
N ASN A 78 -3.78 14.11 -7.72
CA ASN A 78 -3.21 15.14 -6.86
C ASN A 78 -2.21 14.57 -5.84
N GLY A 79 -1.79 13.33 -6.04
CA GLY A 79 -0.83 12.66 -5.19
C GLY A 79 0.62 13.02 -5.51
N ILE A 80 1.51 12.13 -5.12
CA ILE A 80 2.96 12.31 -5.28
C ILE A 80 3.56 11.26 -6.19
N GLU A 81 4.64 11.61 -6.86
CA GLU A 81 5.53 10.67 -7.50
C GLU A 81 6.62 10.29 -6.51
N LEU A 82 6.89 9.00 -6.37
CA LEU A 82 7.82 8.48 -5.39
C LEU A 82 8.79 7.52 -6.04
N VAL A 83 10.08 7.73 -5.82
CA VAL A 83 11.11 6.75 -6.18
C VAL A 83 11.28 5.81 -5.00
N VAL A 84 11.03 4.53 -5.26
CA VAL A 84 11.12 3.45 -4.26
C VAL A 84 12.38 2.66 -4.55
N GLU A 85 13.17 2.41 -3.52
CA GLU A 85 14.42 1.66 -3.61
C GLU A 85 14.31 0.34 -2.88
N THR A 86 15.15 -0.62 -3.24
CA THR A 86 15.22 -1.92 -2.55
C THR A 86 15.35 -1.71 -1.04
N GLY A 87 14.49 -2.35 -0.28
CA GLY A 87 14.41 -2.23 1.17
C GLY A 87 13.35 -1.25 1.68
N ASP A 88 12.74 -0.47 0.79
CA ASP A 88 11.64 0.42 1.19
C ASP A 88 10.34 -0.37 1.34
N VAL A 89 9.57 -0.03 2.37
CA VAL A 89 8.28 -0.67 2.66
C VAL A 89 7.21 0.40 2.78
N ILE A 90 6.11 0.21 2.04
CA ILE A 90 4.99 1.14 1.98
C ILE A 90 3.75 0.47 2.56
N ILE A 91 3.12 1.12 3.55
CA ILE A 91 1.80 0.71 4.04
C ILE A 91 0.77 1.59 3.36
N MET A 92 -0.11 0.95 2.60
CA MET A 92 -1.11 1.60 1.76
C MET A 92 -2.49 1.40 2.37
N PRO A 93 -3.09 2.41 2.99
CA PRO A 93 -4.47 2.27 3.48
C PRO A 93 -5.45 1.98 2.34
N ALA A 94 -6.54 1.28 2.67
CA ALA A 94 -7.61 1.00 1.71
C ALA A 94 -8.08 2.30 1.03
N GLY A 95 -8.35 2.23 -0.25
CA GLY A 95 -8.83 3.37 -1.03
C GLY A 95 -7.74 4.26 -1.63
N VAL A 96 -6.50 4.15 -1.16
CA VAL A 96 -5.41 4.95 -1.69
C VAL A 96 -5.01 4.48 -3.08
N GLY A 97 -5.06 5.39 -4.05
CA GLY A 97 -4.67 5.10 -5.42
C GLY A 97 -3.18 4.93 -5.59
N HIS A 98 -2.79 4.01 -6.44
CA HIS A 98 -1.39 3.78 -6.76
C HIS A 98 -1.22 3.12 -8.12
N TYR A 99 -0.12 3.44 -8.79
CA TYR A 99 0.27 2.76 -10.02
C TYR A 99 1.75 2.97 -10.32
N SER A 100 2.28 2.10 -11.18
CA SER A 100 3.67 2.18 -11.60
C SER A 100 3.84 3.16 -12.75
N LEU A 101 4.83 4.04 -12.63
CA LEU A 101 5.31 4.90 -13.72
C LEU A 101 6.49 4.26 -14.43
N ASP A 102 7.00 3.12 -13.93
CA ASP A 102 8.15 2.40 -14.47
C ASP A 102 7.69 1.26 -15.38
N ASN A 103 7.97 1.38 -16.66
CA ASN A 103 7.64 0.38 -17.67
C ASN A 103 8.74 -0.67 -17.87
N SER A 104 9.84 -0.60 -17.14
CA SER A 104 10.98 -1.52 -17.31
C SER A 104 10.64 -2.94 -16.86
N MET A 105 9.72 -3.09 -15.92
CA MET A 105 9.40 -4.36 -15.24
C MET A 105 10.61 -5.01 -14.57
N LYS A 106 11.67 -4.23 -14.27
CA LYS A 106 12.92 -4.70 -13.66
C LYS A 106 12.94 -4.51 -12.16
N TYR A 107 11.79 -4.67 -11.52
CA TYR A 107 11.64 -4.56 -10.08
C TYR A 107 10.62 -5.59 -9.59
N GLN A 108 10.70 -5.94 -8.31
CA GLN A 108 9.73 -6.84 -7.69
C GLN A 108 9.35 -6.33 -6.30
N PHE A 109 8.05 -6.21 -6.08
CA PHE A 109 7.47 -5.98 -4.76
C PHE A 109 6.98 -7.28 -4.14
N ILE A 110 7.05 -7.34 -2.83
CA ILE A 110 6.34 -8.35 -2.05
C ILE A 110 5.16 -7.65 -1.42
N GLY A 111 3.96 -8.13 -1.69
CA GLY A 111 2.72 -7.60 -1.15
C GLY A 111 2.17 -8.44 -0.01
N GLY A 112 1.27 -7.86 0.76
CA GLY A 112 0.53 -8.56 1.80
C GLY A 112 -0.65 -7.74 2.30
N TYR A 113 -1.56 -8.43 2.97
CA TYR A 113 -2.83 -7.84 3.43
C TYR A 113 -3.12 -8.27 4.86
N PRO A 114 -3.68 -7.39 5.71
CA PRO A 114 -4.06 -7.79 7.06
C PRO A 114 -4.96 -9.03 7.04
N ASN A 115 -4.59 -10.04 7.83
CA ASN A 115 -5.30 -11.31 7.94
C ASN A 115 -5.50 -12.05 6.60
N GLY A 116 -4.66 -11.79 5.62
CA GLY A 116 -4.71 -12.44 4.32
C GLY A 116 -5.94 -12.12 3.49
N ALA A 117 -6.48 -10.92 3.63
CA ALA A 117 -7.70 -10.52 2.93
C ALA A 117 -7.59 -10.73 1.40
N ASP A 118 -8.70 -11.15 0.80
CA ASP A 118 -8.83 -11.19 -0.66
C ASP A 118 -9.10 -9.77 -1.16
N TRP A 119 -8.11 -9.22 -1.87
CA TRP A 119 -8.20 -7.84 -2.34
C TRP A 119 -9.09 -7.72 -3.59
N ASN A 120 -9.87 -6.63 -3.64
CA ASN A 120 -10.59 -6.24 -4.86
C ASN A 120 -9.76 -5.22 -5.65
N LEU A 121 -10.17 -4.94 -6.88
CA LEU A 121 -9.51 -3.96 -7.73
C LEU A 121 -10.55 -2.99 -8.27
N LYS A 122 -10.33 -1.70 -8.03
CA LYS A 122 -11.19 -0.62 -8.50
C LYS A 122 -10.36 0.48 -9.15
N THR A 123 -10.93 1.13 -10.15
CA THR A 123 -10.24 2.19 -10.90
C THR A 123 -10.99 3.52 -10.86
N ASN A 124 -12.18 3.56 -10.28
CA ASN A 124 -13.00 4.75 -10.16
C ASN A 124 -13.98 4.65 -8.98
N LEU A 125 -14.75 5.70 -8.76
CA LEU A 125 -15.73 5.79 -7.69
C LEU A 125 -17.17 5.54 -8.15
N GLU A 126 -17.39 4.54 -9.02
CA GLU A 126 -18.75 4.05 -9.22
C GLU A 126 -19.30 3.57 -7.89
N GLU A 127 -20.57 3.86 -7.61
CA GLU A 127 -21.18 3.57 -6.32
C GLU A 127 -20.43 4.21 -5.14
N GLU A 128 -20.09 5.49 -5.28
CA GLU A 128 -19.22 6.23 -4.36
C GLU A 128 -19.61 6.04 -2.89
N GLN A 129 -20.89 6.16 -2.56
CA GLN A 129 -21.33 6.04 -1.16
C GLN A 129 -21.03 4.66 -0.57
N THR A 130 -21.23 3.61 -1.36
CA THR A 130 -20.95 2.23 -0.94
C THR A 130 -19.44 2.03 -0.74
N VAL A 131 -18.64 2.51 -1.68
CA VAL A 131 -17.18 2.38 -1.63
C VAL A 131 -16.60 3.16 -0.45
N LEU A 132 -17.03 4.39 -0.24
CA LEU A 132 -16.55 5.21 0.87
C LEU A 132 -16.95 4.62 2.23
N ALA A 133 -18.15 4.07 2.34
CA ALA A 133 -18.59 3.39 3.56
C ALA A 133 -17.76 2.13 3.81
N GLU A 134 -17.47 1.35 2.79
CA GLU A 134 -16.62 0.16 2.92
C GLU A 134 -15.24 0.52 3.43
N ILE A 135 -14.60 1.51 2.83
CA ILE A 135 -13.28 1.98 3.26
C ILE A 135 -13.31 2.45 4.71
N ALA A 136 -14.31 3.23 5.07
CA ALA A 136 -14.44 3.79 6.43
C ALA A 136 -14.64 2.72 7.51
N HIS A 137 -15.20 1.56 7.16
CA HIS A 137 -15.47 0.47 8.10
C HIS A 137 -14.30 -0.51 8.25
N ILE A 138 -13.25 -0.39 7.44
CA ILE A 138 -12.07 -1.25 7.60
C ILE A 138 -11.31 -0.82 8.85
N PRO A 139 -11.12 -1.73 9.82
CA PRO A 139 -10.44 -1.36 11.06
C PRO A 139 -8.95 -1.11 10.82
N ILE A 140 -8.37 -0.30 11.70
CA ILE A 140 -6.91 -0.19 11.78
C ILE A 140 -6.40 -1.56 12.22
N PRO A 141 -5.42 -2.15 11.51
CA PRO A 141 -4.88 -3.45 11.87
C PRO A 141 -4.27 -3.45 13.27
N ASN A 142 -4.34 -4.59 13.95
CA ASN A 142 -3.77 -4.76 15.28
C ASN A 142 -2.24 -4.76 15.27
N THR A 143 -1.64 -4.96 14.11
CA THR A 143 -0.20 -5.06 13.95
C THR A 143 0.29 -4.17 12.81
N ASP A 144 1.49 -3.66 12.96
CA ASP A 144 2.30 -3.12 11.87
C ASP A 144 2.97 -4.29 11.15
N PRO A 145 3.10 -4.28 9.82
CA PRO A 145 3.69 -5.41 9.10
C PRO A 145 5.17 -5.65 9.43
N LEU A 146 5.88 -4.64 9.91
CA LEU A 146 7.30 -4.78 10.28
C LEU A 146 7.51 -4.95 11.77
N PHE A 147 6.81 -4.18 12.60
CA PHE A 147 7.08 -4.08 14.04
C PHE A 147 6.00 -4.71 14.91
N GLY A 148 5.00 -5.35 14.31
CA GLY A 148 3.95 -6.02 15.05
C GLY A 148 3.16 -5.05 15.93
N ILE A 149 2.89 -5.44 17.18
CA ILE A 149 2.13 -4.62 18.12
C ILE A 149 2.88 -3.37 18.58
N ASN A 150 4.17 -3.26 18.30
CA ASN A 150 5.02 -2.13 18.69
C ASN A 150 5.15 -1.07 17.58
N GLY A 151 4.50 -1.26 16.46
CA GLY A 151 4.55 -0.33 15.34
C GLY A 151 3.53 0.81 15.44
N PRO A 152 3.71 1.87 14.64
CA PRO A 152 2.77 2.99 14.58
C PRO A 152 1.43 2.66 13.92
#